data_246ed02780b6f7e9e5b656ca0831c357
#
_entry.id   246ed02780b6f7e9e5b656ca0831c357
#
_cell.length_a   1.000
_cell.length_b   1.000
_cell.length_c   1.000
_cell.angle_alpha   90.00
_cell.angle_beta   90.00
_cell.angle_gamma   90.00
#
_symmetry.space_group_name_H-M   'P 1'
#
loop_
_entity.id
_entity.type
_entity.pdbx_description
1 polymer ?
#
loop_
_entity_poly.entity_id
_entity_poly.type
_entity_poly.pdbx_seq_one_letter_code
_entity_poly.pdbx_strand_id
1 'polypeptide(L)'
;MPGSWSKGSPLALPIVTSPLGAAGEIAIRSLIERAPLASSLAAAYKSAGFKLALVGGPVRDAILGRLGNDLDFTTDALPLESKKILKIWGEHIWDTGIEFGTVAAKRGETTVEVTTYRSDKYDPESRKPEVEFGDNIEGDLSRRDFTVNCMALELTTPSPVFIDPFNGLADLAKQILRTPVTPEQSFSDDR
;
A
#
# COMPACT_ATOMS: atom_id res chain seq x y z
N MET A 1 -34.11 35.86 -0.81
CA MET A 1 -32.65 35.64 -0.73
C MET A 1 -32.42 34.25 -0.22
N PRO A 2 -32.07 33.24 -1.05
CA PRO A 2 -31.74 31.90 -0.54
C PRO A 2 -30.26 31.85 -0.20
N GLY A 3 -29.96 31.41 1.02
CA GLY A 3 -28.63 31.29 1.57
C GLY A 3 -27.79 30.22 0.84
N SER A 4 -26.57 30.60 0.50
CA SER A 4 -25.57 29.74 -0.11
C SER A 4 -25.03 28.75 0.94
N TRP A 5 -25.34 27.48 0.76
CA TRP A 5 -24.68 26.40 1.48
C TRP A 5 -23.26 26.21 0.87
N SER A 6 -22.24 26.63 1.57
CA SER A 6 -20.87 26.30 1.21
C SER A 6 -20.67 24.80 1.40
N LYS A 7 -20.33 24.10 0.31
CA LYS A 7 -19.85 22.72 0.36
C LYS A 7 -18.55 22.70 1.16
N GLY A 8 -18.61 22.21 2.39
CA GLY A 8 -17.41 21.95 3.19
C GLY A 8 -16.52 20.96 2.45
N SER A 9 -15.25 21.32 2.29
CA SER A 9 -14.21 20.39 1.83
C SER A 9 -14.22 19.15 2.73
N PRO A 10 -14.00 17.95 2.18
CA PRO A 10 -13.84 16.75 3.00
C PRO A 10 -12.72 17.00 4.00
N LEU A 11 -13.01 16.81 5.28
CA LEU A 11 -12.04 16.85 6.36
C LEU A 11 -10.98 15.78 6.07
N ALA A 12 -9.79 16.21 5.69
CA ALA A 12 -8.63 15.34 5.67
C ALA A 12 -8.43 14.82 7.10
N LEU A 13 -8.65 13.53 7.31
CA LEU A 13 -8.36 12.88 8.58
C LEU A 13 -6.86 13.05 8.87
N PRO A 14 -6.47 13.39 10.10
CA PRO A 14 -5.06 13.54 10.42
C PRO A 14 -4.36 12.20 10.20
N ILE A 15 -3.30 12.22 9.38
CA ILE A 15 -2.41 11.09 9.21
C ILE A 15 -1.80 10.80 10.56
N VAL A 16 -2.17 9.69 11.19
CA VAL A 16 -1.46 9.20 12.38
C VAL A 16 -0.17 8.54 11.90
N THR A 17 0.79 9.36 11.50
CA THR A 17 2.17 8.92 11.33
C THR A 17 2.79 8.84 12.71
N SER A 18 2.67 7.69 13.34
CA SER A 18 3.45 7.41 14.54
C SER A 18 4.90 7.15 14.11
N PRO A 19 5.92 7.79 14.70
CA PRO A 19 7.25 7.23 14.66
C PRO A 19 7.11 5.79 15.13
N LEU A 20 7.81 4.85 14.49
CA LEU A 20 7.71 3.40 14.71
C LEU A 20 7.28 3.09 16.15
N GLY A 21 5.98 2.89 16.37
CA GLY A 21 5.51 2.31 17.62
C GLY A 21 5.95 0.84 17.70
N ALA A 22 5.73 0.17 18.83
CA ALA A 22 6.17 -1.21 19.05
C ALA A 22 5.80 -2.17 17.89
N ALA A 23 4.63 -1.99 17.27
CA ALA A 23 4.20 -2.80 16.13
C ALA A 23 5.06 -2.55 14.87
N GLY A 24 5.39 -1.30 14.59
CA GLY A 24 6.26 -0.94 13.46
C GLY A 24 7.69 -1.47 13.68
N GLU A 25 8.21 -1.44 14.89
CA GLU A 25 9.53 -2.02 15.22
C GLU A 25 9.53 -3.54 15.00
N ILE A 26 8.47 -4.24 15.39
CA ILE A 26 8.32 -5.67 15.14
C ILE A 26 8.26 -5.95 13.64
N ALA A 27 7.48 -5.19 12.89
CA ALA A 27 7.34 -5.34 11.45
C ALA A 27 8.67 -5.12 10.71
N ILE A 28 9.40 -4.05 11.03
CA ILE A 28 10.73 -3.78 10.46
C ILE A 28 11.72 -4.89 10.77
N ARG A 29 11.80 -5.33 12.01
CA ARG A 29 12.69 -6.41 12.40
C ARG A 29 12.38 -7.68 11.63
N SER A 30 11.10 -8.06 11.57
CA SER A 30 10.64 -9.22 10.81
C SER A 30 11.00 -9.11 9.32
N LEU A 31 10.84 -7.91 8.73
CA LEU A 31 11.20 -7.67 7.33
C LEU A 31 12.71 -7.83 7.09
N ILE A 32 13.55 -7.24 7.95
CA ILE A 32 15.02 -7.33 7.83
C ILE A 32 15.49 -8.78 7.98
N GLU A 33 14.93 -9.52 8.93
CA GLU A 33 15.33 -10.91 9.21
C GLU A 33 14.88 -11.89 8.12
N ARG A 34 13.63 -11.74 7.64
CA ARG A 34 13.00 -12.72 6.74
C ARG A 34 13.06 -12.36 5.27
N ALA A 35 13.11 -11.06 4.95
CA ALA A 35 13.14 -10.55 3.58
C ALA A 35 14.18 -9.43 3.42
N PRO A 36 15.49 -9.72 3.64
CA PRO A 36 16.56 -8.70 3.59
C PRO A 36 16.65 -8.00 2.22
N LEU A 37 16.19 -8.64 1.14
CA LEU A 37 16.14 -8.05 -0.19
C LEU A 37 15.17 -6.86 -0.31
N ALA A 38 14.18 -6.74 0.58
CA ALA A 38 13.27 -5.59 0.62
C ALA A 38 14.01 -4.26 0.86
N SER A 39 15.08 -4.28 1.67
CA SER A 39 15.91 -3.09 1.90
C SER A 39 16.63 -2.64 0.62
N SER A 40 17.10 -3.57 -0.19
CA SER A 40 17.74 -3.25 -1.47
C SER A 40 16.74 -2.72 -2.50
N LEU A 41 15.49 -3.22 -2.47
CA LEU A 41 14.41 -2.71 -3.29
C LEU A 41 14.03 -1.28 -2.88
N ALA A 42 13.87 -1.02 -1.58
CA ALA A 42 13.61 0.33 -1.06
C ALA A 42 14.71 1.31 -1.45
N ALA A 43 15.98 0.90 -1.37
CA ALA A 43 17.12 1.72 -1.82
C ALA A 43 17.06 2.03 -3.32
N ALA A 44 16.63 1.08 -4.16
CA ALA A 44 16.47 1.28 -5.60
C ALA A 44 15.38 2.33 -5.92
N TYR A 45 14.21 2.22 -5.28
CA TYR A 45 13.13 3.21 -5.44
C TYR A 45 13.54 4.59 -4.93
N LYS A 46 14.15 4.65 -3.74
CA LYS A 46 14.65 5.90 -3.16
C LYS A 46 15.67 6.59 -4.08
N SER A 47 16.59 5.82 -4.66
CA SER A 47 17.61 6.36 -5.59
C SER A 47 16.98 6.88 -6.88
N ALA A 48 15.85 6.32 -7.29
CA ALA A 48 15.07 6.78 -8.44
C ALA A 48 14.13 7.96 -8.08
N GLY A 49 14.07 8.39 -6.81
CA GLY A 49 13.26 9.52 -6.35
C GLY A 49 11.81 9.16 -6.02
N PHE A 50 11.49 7.88 -5.89
CA PHE A 50 10.13 7.40 -5.60
C PHE A 50 10.01 6.86 -4.18
N LYS A 51 8.78 6.90 -3.67
CA LYS A 51 8.39 6.26 -2.40
C LYS A 51 8.15 4.77 -2.61
N LEU A 52 8.35 3.98 -1.55
CA LEU A 52 8.01 2.57 -1.52
C LEU A 52 7.58 2.18 -0.11
N ALA A 53 6.42 1.57 0.00
CA ALA A 53 5.89 1.05 1.25
C ALA A 53 5.48 -0.42 1.10
N LEU A 54 5.87 -1.26 2.07
CA LEU A 54 5.29 -2.59 2.25
C LEU A 54 3.84 -2.40 2.71
N VAL A 55 2.89 -3.18 2.17
CA VAL A 55 1.46 -3.00 2.46
C VAL A 55 0.73 -4.33 2.65
N GLY A 56 -0.47 -4.25 3.21
CA GLY A 56 -1.42 -5.34 3.19
C GLY A 56 -1.09 -6.52 4.08
N GLY A 57 -1.35 -7.72 3.58
CA GLY A 57 -1.07 -8.98 4.26
C GLY A 57 0.35 -9.10 4.79
N PRO A 58 1.39 -8.77 4.01
CA PRO A 58 2.77 -8.78 4.48
C PRO A 58 3.05 -7.93 5.71
N VAL A 59 2.44 -6.73 5.86
CA VAL A 59 2.61 -5.89 7.07
C VAL A 59 1.97 -6.57 8.27
N ARG A 60 0.72 -7.05 8.13
CA ARG A 60 0.03 -7.82 9.16
C ARG A 60 0.83 -9.04 9.58
N ASP A 61 1.34 -9.81 8.63
CA ASP A 61 2.06 -11.05 8.88
C ASP A 61 3.46 -10.78 9.47
N ALA A 62 4.10 -9.65 9.13
CA ALA A 62 5.32 -9.20 9.77
C ALA A 62 5.10 -8.88 11.26
N ILE A 63 4.02 -8.17 11.60
CA ILE A 63 3.63 -7.88 13.00
C ILE A 63 3.37 -9.17 13.78
N LEU A 64 2.75 -10.17 13.13
CA LEU A 64 2.47 -11.48 13.72
C LEU A 64 3.68 -12.44 13.72
N GLY A 65 4.84 -12.00 13.22
CA GLY A 65 6.08 -12.82 13.18
C GLY A 65 6.05 -13.99 12.18
N ARG A 66 5.15 -13.93 11.18
CA ARG A 66 4.97 -15.00 10.17
C ARG A 66 5.11 -14.52 8.73
N LEU A 67 5.87 -13.44 8.48
CA LEU A 67 6.15 -12.90 7.16
C LEU A 67 6.69 -13.98 6.23
N GLY A 68 6.09 -14.12 5.06
CA GLY A 68 6.51 -14.99 3.96
C GLY A 68 7.48 -14.32 2.99
N ASN A 69 7.69 -14.96 1.85
CA ASN A 69 8.58 -14.49 0.78
C ASN A 69 7.85 -13.70 -0.32
N ASP A 70 6.53 -13.67 -0.30
CA ASP A 70 5.71 -12.92 -1.23
C ASP A 70 5.35 -11.58 -0.57
N LEU A 71 5.85 -10.50 -1.16
CA LEU A 71 5.78 -9.17 -0.57
C LEU A 71 5.03 -8.22 -1.50
N ASP A 72 4.02 -7.56 -0.95
CA ASP A 72 3.25 -6.53 -1.65
C ASP A 72 3.75 -5.14 -1.26
N PHE A 73 4.06 -4.35 -2.25
CA PHE A 73 4.47 -2.96 -2.10
C PHE A 73 3.53 -2.03 -2.85
N THR A 74 3.45 -0.79 -2.37
CA THR A 74 2.81 0.31 -3.08
C THR A 74 3.78 1.49 -3.23
N THR A 75 3.62 2.28 -4.30
CA THR A 75 4.56 3.33 -4.70
C THR A 75 3.84 4.48 -5.40
N ASP A 76 4.45 5.67 -5.40
CA ASP A 76 4.08 6.80 -6.25
C ASP A 76 4.69 6.74 -7.66
N ALA A 77 5.59 5.77 -7.92
CA ALA A 77 6.12 5.55 -9.26
C ALA A 77 5.04 5.03 -10.21
N LEU A 78 4.95 5.58 -11.40
CA LEU A 78 4.08 5.03 -12.45
C LEU A 78 4.56 3.62 -12.87
N PRO A 79 3.68 2.77 -13.42
CA PRO A 79 4.01 1.38 -13.71
C PRO A 79 5.23 1.19 -14.62
N LEU A 80 5.42 2.09 -15.59
CA LEU A 80 6.59 2.03 -16.47
C LEU A 80 7.91 2.38 -15.75
N GLU A 81 7.87 3.26 -14.74
CA GLU A 81 9.04 3.57 -13.91
C GLU A 81 9.34 2.40 -12.97
N SER A 82 8.32 1.82 -12.33
CA SER A 82 8.46 0.60 -11.54
C SER A 82 9.05 -0.54 -12.36
N LYS A 83 8.59 -0.73 -13.61
CA LYS A 83 9.15 -1.73 -14.53
C LYS A 83 10.64 -1.52 -14.79
N LYS A 84 11.09 -0.27 -14.99
CA LYS A 84 12.53 0.05 -15.19
C LYS A 84 13.35 -0.30 -13.95
N ILE A 85 12.86 0.09 -12.77
CA ILE A 85 13.54 -0.17 -11.49
C ILE A 85 13.64 -1.67 -11.24
N LEU A 86 12.52 -2.39 -11.35
CA LEU A 86 12.43 -3.83 -11.09
C LEU A 86 13.24 -4.64 -12.11
N LYS A 87 13.37 -4.17 -13.35
CA LYS A 87 14.19 -4.81 -14.38
C LYS A 87 15.69 -4.80 -14.05
N ILE A 88 16.13 -3.81 -13.27
CA ILE A 88 17.53 -3.72 -12.81
C ILE A 88 17.70 -4.50 -11.50
N TRP A 89 16.69 -4.48 -10.62
CA TRP A 89 16.74 -5.07 -9.31
C TRP A 89 16.51 -6.59 -9.32
N GLY A 90 15.53 -7.07 -10.10
CA GLY A 90 15.06 -8.46 -10.13
C GLY A 90 15.83 -9.34 -11.10
N GLU A 91 15.78 -10.65 -10.87
CA GLU A 91 16.27 -11.68 -11.79
C GLU A 91 15.21 -12.05 -12.82
N HIS A 92 13.95 -12.04 -12.41
CA HIS A 92 12.79 -12.25 -13.27
C HIS A 92 11.77 -11.14 -13.04
N ILE A 93 11.07 -10.74 -14.10
CA ILE A 93 10.05 -9.68 -14.05
C ILE A 93 8.80 -10.13 -14.80
N TRP A 94 7.63 -9.79 -14.25
CA TRP A 94 6.33 -9.98 -14.89
C TRP A 94 5.57 -8.65 -14.89
N ASP A 95 5.02 -8.31 -16.04
CA ASP A 95 4.26 -7.07 -16.25
C ASP A 95 2.85 -7.33 -16.75
N THR A 96 2.34 -8.55 -16.56
CA THR A 96 0.96 -8.94 -16.94
C THR A 96 -0.12 -8.10 -16.26
N GLY A 97 0.18 -7.49 -15.10
CA GLY A 97 -0.69 -6.59 -14.36
C GLY A 97 -0.43 -5.11 -14.60
N ILE A 98 0.42 -4.74 -15.56
CA ILE A 98 0.87 -3.34 -15.75
C ILE A 98 -0.28 -2.39 -16.09
N GLU A 99 -1.31 -2.84 -16.79
CA GLU A 99 -2.52 -2.09 -17.09
C GLU A 99 -3.34 -1.78 -15.83
N PHE A 100 -3.18 -2.58 -14.77
CA PHE A 100 -3.79 -2.38 -13.45
C PHE A 100 -2.83 -1.69 -12.46
N GLY A 101 -1.68 -1.23 -12.94
CA GLY A 101 -0.70 -0.54 -12.12
C GLY A 101 0.32 -1.44 -11.41
N THR A 102 0.30 -2.76 -11.60
CA THR A 102 1.13 -3.72 -10.90
C THR A 102 2.25 -4.27 -11.78
N VAL A 103 3.45 -4.31 -11.24
CA VAL A 103 4.62 -4.99 -11.83
C VAL A 103 5.22 -5.91 -10.76
N ALA A 104 5.49 -7.15 -11.12
CA ALA A 104 6.07 -8.13 -10.22
C ALA A 104 7.51 -8.45 -10.61
N ALA A 105 8.32 -8.80 -9.62
CA ALA A 105 9.68 -9.30 -9.83
C ALA A 105 10.05 -10.35 -8.80
N LYS A 106 10.99 -11.22 -9.17
CA LYS A 106 11.60 -12.21 -8.26
C LYS A 106 13.11 -12.01 -8.21
N ARG A 107 13.65 -12.12 -7.00
CA ARG A 107 15.09 -12.15 -6.75
C ARG A 107 15.37 -13.16 -5.64
N GLY A 108 16.17 -14.17 -5.92
CA GLY A 108 16.33 -15.33 -5.04
C GLY A 108 14.99 -15.98 -4.74
N GLU A 109 14.67 -16.19 -3.47
CA GLU A 109 13.40 -16.76 -3.02
C GLU A 109 12.31 -15.70 -2.77
N THR A 110 12.62 -14.40 -2.90
CA THR A 110 11.69 -13.31 -2.63
C THR A 110 10.96 -12.91 -3.91
N THR A 111 9.64 -12.96 -3.87
CA THR A 111 8.75 -12.39 -4.89
C THR A 111 8.22 -11.06 -4.39
N VAL A 112 8.21 -10.05 -5.24
CA VAL A 112 7.65 -8.73 -4.94
C VAL A 112 6.61 -8.36 -5.99
N GLU A 113 5.50 -7.82 -5.54
CA GLU A 113 4.53 -7.13 -6.38
C GLU A 113 4.53 -5.66 -5.98
N VAL A 114 4.75 -4.78 -6.96
CA VAL A 114 4.76 -3.33 -6.73
C VAL A 114 3.63 -2.70 -7.53
N THR A 115 2.69 -2.10 -6.82
CA THR A 115 1.51 -1.45 -7.39
C THR A 115 1.63 0.06 -7.21
N THR A 116 1.41 0.81 -8.29
CA THR A 116 1.27 2.28 -8.23
C THR A 116 0.05 2.63 -7.40
N TYR A 117 0.11 3.69 -6.56
CA TYR A 117 -1.04 4.18 -5.82
C TYR A 117 -2.24 4.32 -6.74
N ARG A 118 -3.37 3.77 -6.32
CA ARG A 118 -4.63 3.86 -7.06
C ARG A 118 -5.60 4.75 -6.30
N SER A 119 -6.38 5.52 -7.05
CA SER A 119 -7.53 6.23 -6.54
C SER A 119 -8.77 5.72 -7.25
N ASP A 120 -9.85 5.52 -6.50
CA ASP A 120 -11.14 5.19 -7.11
C ASP A 120 -11.83 6.50 -7.49
N LYS A 121 -11.92 6.78 -8.78
CA LYS A 121 -12.94 7.66 -9.31
C LYS A 121 -14.01 6.80 -9.96
N TYR A 122 -15.15 6.79 -9.36
CA TYR A 122 -16.35 6.20 -9.94
C TYR A 122 -16.86 7.11 -11.04
N ASP A 123 -16.70 6.68 -12.31
CA ASP A 123 -17.43 7.25 -13.42
C ASP A 123 -18.75 6.49 -13.58
N PRO A 124 -19.91 7.09 -13.22
CA PRO A 124 -21.21 6.43 -13.33
C PRO A 124 -21.58 6.04 -14.76
N GLU A 125 -20.92 6.58 -15.78
CA GLU A 125 -21.18 6.32 -17.19
C GLU A 125 -20.24 5.26 -17.81
N SER A 126 -19.16 4.88 -17.13
CA SER A 126 -18.22 3.86 -17.60
C SER A 126 -18.49 2.50 -16.96
N ARG A 127 -18.73 1.47 -17.79
CA ARG A 127 -18.85 0.07 -17.34
C ARG A 127 -17.49 -0.63 -17.17
N LYS A 128 -16.39 0.07 -17.41
CA LYS A 128 -15.04 -0.43 -17.16
C LYS A 128 -14.41 0.47 -16.10
N PRO A 129 -13.95 -0.07 -14.96
CA PRO A 129 -13.15 0.72 -14.03
C PRO A 129 -11.89 1.16 -14.77
N GLU A 130 -11.77 2.44 -15.07
CA GLU A 130 -10.49 3.01 -15.48
C GLU A 130 -9.63 3.09 -14.22
N VAL A 131 -8.47 2.43 -14.26
CA VAL A 131 -7.50 2.54 -13.18
C VAL A 131 -6.95 3.97 -13.21
N GLU A 132 -7.36 4.78 -12.25
CA GLU A 132 -6.78 6.09 -12.05
C GLU A 132 -5.66 5.97 -11.01
N PHE A 133 -4.48 6.47 -11.36
CA PHE A 133 -3.36 6.46 -10.42
C PHE A 133 -3.52 7.59 -9.42
N GLY A 134 -3.43 7.24 -8.13
CA GLY A 134 -3.50 8.17 -7.03
C GLY A 134 -2.15 8.83 -6.75
N ASP A 135 -2.18 9.88 -5.94
CA ASP A 135 -1.01 10.65 -5.53
C ASP A 135 -0.63 10.44 -4.06
N ASN A 136 -1.44 9.65 -3.33
CA ASN A 136 -1.23 9.43 -1.90
C ASN A 136 -1.52 7.98 -1.48
N ILE A 137 -0.82 7.56 -0.42
CA ILE A 137 -0.91 6.21 0.11
C ILE A 137 -2.24 5.96 0.83
N GLU A 138 -2.86 6.97 1.43
CA GLU A 138 -4.12 6.83 2.17
C GLU A 138 -5.26 6.42 1.24
N GLY A 139 -5.30 7.01 0.04
CA GLY A 139 -6.26 6.62 -1.01
C GLY A 139 -6.07 5.16 -1.41
N ASP A 140 -4.82 4.71 -1.59
CA ASP A 140 -4.53 3.30 -1.92
C ASP A 140 -4.92 2.35 -0.77
N LEU A 141 -4.70 2.74 0.49
CA LEU A 141 -5.07 1.93 1.64
C LEU A 141 -6.59 1.87 1.85
N SER A 142 -7.34 2.93 1.52
CA SER A 142 -8.80 3.00 1.73
C SER A 142 -9.60 2.03 0.87
N ARG A 143 -9.05 1.60 -0.27
CA ARG A 143 -9.71 0.68 -1.22
C ARG A 143 -9.47 -0.80 -0.91
N ARG A 144 -8.70 -1.12 0.14
CA ARG A 144 -8.45 -2.49 0.54
C ARG A 144 -9.66 -3.07 1.27
N ASP A 145 -9.74 -4.39 1.32
CA ASP A 145 -10.87 -5.16 1.86
C ASP A 145 -11.13 -4.90 3.34
N PHE A 146 -10.11 -5.05 4.18
CA PHE A 146 -10.22 -4.96 5.63
C PHE A 146 -9.15 -4.08 6.26
N THR A 147 -9.49 -3.39 7.37
CA THR A 147 -8.58 -2.52 8.12
C THR A 147 -7.25 -3.19 8.48
N VAL A 148 -7.27 -4.48 8.81
CA VAL A 148 -6.07 -5.27 9.11
C VAL A 148 -5.12 -5.43 7.91
N ASN A 149 -5.58 -5.13 6.70
CA ASN A 149 -4.81 -5.10 5.46
C ASN A 149 -4.56 -3.66 4.96
N CYS A 150 -5.06 -2.63 5.68
CA CYS A 150 -4.89 -1.21 5.35
C CYS A 150 -3.70 -0.57 6.10
N MET A 151 -2.75 -1.38 6.54
CA MET A 151 -1.53 -0.93 7.19
C MET A 151 -0.38 -0.90 6.19
N ALA A 152 0.53 0.07 6.35
CA ALA A 152 1.72 0.19 5.52
C ALA A 152 2.97 0.45 6.36
N LEU A 153 4.11 0.09 5.79
CA LEU A 153 5.44 0.38 6.32
C LEU A 153 6.23 1.09 5.22
N GLU A 154 6.35 2.40 5.30
CA GLU A 154 7.12 3.19 4.34
C GLU A 154 8.62 3.02 4.60
N LEU A 155 9.38 2.67 3.55
CA LEU A 155 10.78 2.26 3.65
C LEU A 155 11.76 3.28 3.04
N THR A 156 11.28 4.27 2.31
CA THR A 156 12.11 5.22 1.55
C THR A 156 12.40 6.51 2.31
N THR A 157 11.74 6.75 3.42
CA THR A 157 12.03 7.83 4.38
C THR A 157 13.38 7.62 5.06
N PRO A 158 13.98 8.66 5.68
CA PRO A 158 15.24 8.52 6.44
C PRO A 158 15.15 7.46 7.55
N SER A 159 13.97 7.33 8.17
CA SER A 159 13.62 6.23 9.08
C SER A 159 12.29 5.67 8.61
N PRO A 160 12.11 4.33 8.60
CA PRO A 160 10.83 3.74 8.23
C PRO A 160 9.66 4.28 9.05
N VAL A 161 8.50 4.42 8.43
CA VAL A 161 7.29 4.96 9.07
C VAL A 161 6.15 3.94 8.96
N PHE A 162 5.55 3.62 10.11
CA PHE A 162 4.34 2.81 10.16
C PHE A 162 3.10 3.69 9.95
N ILE A 163 2.25 3.30 9.01
CA ILE A 163 1.06 4.04 8.59
C ILE A 163 -0.17 3.14 8.82
N ASP A 164 -1.10 3.59 9.66
CA ASP A 164 -2.33 2.89 10.01
C ASP A 164 -3.51 3.87 10.12
N PRO A 165 -4.03 4.37 8.99
CA PRO A 165 -5.09 5.39 8.99
C PRO A 165 -6.45 4.84 9.43
N PHE A 166 -6.65 3.53 9.39
CA PHE A 166 -7.93 2.88 9.64
C PHE A 166 -7.96 2.05 10.92
N ASN A 167 -6.95 2.21 11.80
CA ASN A 167 -6.82 1.47 13.07
C ASN A 167 -6.75 -0.06 12.90
N GLY A 168 -6.13 -0.53 11.83
CA GLY A 168 -5.97 -1.95 11.51
C GLY A 168 -5.23 -2.72 12.60
N LEU A 169 -4.23 -2.09 13.25
CA LEU A 169 -3.51 -2.67 14.38
C LEU A 169 -4.42 -2.97 15.57
N ALA A 170 -5.35 -2.05 15.90
CA ALA A 170 -6.30 -2.24 16.98
C ALA A 170 -7.31 -3.35 16.66
N ASP A 171 -7.78 -3.42 15.41
CA ASP A 171 -8.67 -4.47 14.94
C ASP A 171 -7.96 -5.83 14.92
N LEU A 172 -6.69 -5.86 14.50
CA LEU A 172 -5.86 -7.07 14.53
C LEU A 172 -5.70 -7.61 15.96
N ALA A 173 -5.40 -6.74 16.93
CA ALA A 173 -5.26 -7.12 18.34
C ALA A 173 -6.57 -7.64 18.95
N LYS A 174 -7.72 -7.13 18.49
CA LYS A 174 -9.06 -7.54 18.93
C LYS A 174 -9.64 -8.68 18.11
N GLN A 175 -8.96 -9.16 17.07
CA GLN A 175 -9.45 -10.18 16.13
C GLN A 175 -10.78 -9.77 15.45
N ILE A 176 -10.89 -8.50 15.08
CA ILE A 176 -12.06 -7.93 14.39
C ILE A 176 -11.73 -7.79 12.89
N LEU A 177 -12.67 -8.21 12.04
CA LEU A 177 -12.66 -7.88 10.61
C LEU A 177 -13.62 -6.71 10.39
N ARG A 178 -13.10 -5.61 9.88
CA ARG A 178 -13.82 -4.37 9.57
C ARG A 178 -13.35 -3.84 8.24
N THR A 179 -14.26 -3.30 7.44
CA THR A 179 -13.92 -2.55 6.22
C THR A 179 -13.38 -1.16 6.56
N PRO A 180 -12.42 -0.61 5.79
CA PRO A 180 -11.86 0.74 6.04
C PRO A 180 -12.89 1.85 5.81
N VAL A 181 -13.80 1.64 4.87
CA VAL A 181 -14.95 2.50 4.56
C VAL A 181 -16.26 1.73 4.81
N THR A 182 -17.40 2.28 4.39
CA THR A 182 -18.67 1.53 4.57
C THR A 182 -18.65 0.21 3.78
N PRO A 183 -19.29 -0.87 4.28
CA PRO A 183 -19.35 -2.14 3.58
C PRO A 183 -19.87 -2.01 2.14
N GLU A 184 -20.87 -1.12 1.94
CA GLU A 184 -21.44 -0.84 0.62
C GLU A 184 -20.41 -0.26 -0.35
N GLN A 185 -19.50 0.58 0.14
CA GLN A 185 -18.40 1.13 -0.67
C GLN A 185 -17.30 0.08 -0.90
N SER A 186 -16.90 -0.66 0.15
CA SER A 186 -15.83 -1.66 0.06
C SER A 186 -16.18 -2.83 -0.88
N PHE A 187 -17.46 -3.18 -1.01
CA PHE A 187 -17.92 -4.31 -1.83
C PHE A 187 -18.68 -3.87 -3.09
N SER A 188 -18.62 -2.58 -3.46
CA SER A 188 -19.28 -2.08 -4.68
C SER A 188 -18.61 -2.60 -5.95
N ASP A 189 -17.33 -2.97 -5.89
CA ASP A 189 -16.52 -3.42 -7.02
C ASP A 189 -16.69 -4.92 -7.34
N ASP A 190 -17.40 -5.68 -6.50
CA ASP A 190 -17.64 -7.13 -6.65
C ASP A 190 -18.94 -7.46 -7.44
N ARG A 191 -19.47 -6.54 -8.27
CA ARG A 191 -20.69 -6.77 -9.06
C ARG A 191 -20.46 -6.78 -10.56
#